data_5b598304c20b90d16fd07dd3e6b5b10a
#
_entry.id   5b598304c20b90d16fd07dd3e6b5b10a
#
_cell.length_a   1.000
_cell.length_b   1.000
_cell.length_c   1.000
_cell.angle_alpha   90.00
_cell.angle_beta   90.00
_cell.angle_gamma   90.00
#
_symmetry.space_group_name_H-M   'P 1'
#
loop_
_entity.id
_entity.type
_entity.pdbx_description
1 polymer ?
#
loop_
_entity_poly.entity_id
_entity_poly.type
_entity_poly.pdbx_seq_one_letter_code
_entity_poly.pdbx_strand_id
1 'polypeptide(L)'
;MGCKTKWNREFIDSFCTGIFRNRDLKNHRENVLLEREKALMPSTQPEVERILKIKRMHRIIREQKENLIFLHNRYEISGVDEVGEQIRALYDVMERTHRELARLRNMSGYTVTKTFTRQCPLEVCKGFLNEDWYCGLCERQFCRDCNELLTDTHECDPGVVETMKLLNRDSKSCPKCGMVIHKLNGCSQMWCIGCHTAFDWRTGEIVTGRVHNPHYIEFRRNGMLSREHGDIPCGGIPSFGELRENQAPEKFLQYLTVIQTMDNENLFMVDPPPIDNIRARISYMLNYLNDDIFKDFLQRQEKHREKMREMSSIYEVLIHSGGDFLRQFIIEPRRREEIEHQLGTLFEYGNGIFENIRRRYVSVTPKNITI
;
A
#
# COMPACT_ATOMS: atom_id res chain seq x y z
N MET A 1 23.35 8.13 23.45
CA MET A 1 22.48 7.09 22.89
C MET A 1 21.07 7.69 22.84
N GLY A 2 20.50 7.94 21.66
CA GLY A 2 19.18 8.55 21.53
C GLY A 2 18.06 7.58 21.92
N CYS A 3 17.05 8.06 22.63
CA CYS A 3 15.80 7.37 22.85
C CYS A 3 15.15 7.15 21.47
N LYS A 4 15.02 5.89 21.00
CA LYS A 4 14.40 5.55 19.71
C LYS A 4 12.86 5.53 19.75
N THR A 5 12.27 6.24 20.69
CA THR A 5 10.79 6.35 20.83
C THR A 5 10.23 7.19 19.70
N LYS A 6 9.17 6.69 19.06
CA LYS A 6 8.44 7.47 18.05
C LYS A 6 7.78 8.69 18.69
N TRP A 7 8.03 9.86 18.14
CA TRP A 7 7.30 11.05 18.52
C TRP A 7 5.87 10.95 17.98
N ASN A 8 4.90 11.03 18.87
CA ASN A 8 3.51 11.12 18.46
C ASN A 8 3.21 12.52 17.90
N ARG A 9 2.06 12.66 17.28
CA ARG A 9 1.67 13.93 16.64
C ARG A 9 1.54 15.06 17.64
N GLU A 10 1.00 14.78 18.81
CA GLU A 10 0.82 15.74 19.89
C GLU A 10 2.15 16.33 20.37
N PHE A 11 3.17 15.47 20.57
CA PHE A 11 4.51 15.91 20.92
C PHE A 11 5.09 16.84 19.84
N ILE A 12 4.99 16.44 18.55
CA ILE A 12 5.47 17.27 17.43
C ILE A 12 4.74 18.61 17.40
N ASP A 13 3.43 18.61 17.64
CA ASP A 13 2.61 19.82 17.62
C ASP A 13 2.93 20.76 18.80
N SER A 14 3.40 20.25 19.95
CA SER A 14 3.77 21.04 21.11
C SER A 14 5.17 21.66 21.02
N PHE A 15 6.13 20.97 20.38
CA PHE A 15 7.54 21.39 20.36
C PHE A 15 8.00 22.05 19.06
N CYS A 16 7.40 21.66 17.92
CA CYS A 16 7.86 22.14 16.63
C CYS A 16 7.11 23.38 16.16
N THR A 17 7.85 24.29 15.51
CA THR A 17 7.23 25.48 14.91
C THR A 17 6.25 25.11 13.80
N GLY A 18 5.24 25.97 13.57
CA GLY A 18 4.27 25.77 12.48
C GLY A 18 4.93 25.69 11.10
N ILE A 19 6.00 26.47 10.88
CA ILE A 19 6.77 26.45 9.62
C ILE A 19 7.41 25.07 9.41
N PHE A 20 8.13 24.56 10.42
CA PHE A 20 8.76 23.24 10.35
C PHE A 20 7.71 22.14 10.09
N ARG A 21 6.60 22.14 10.81
CA ARG A 21 5.55 21.12 10.66
C ARG A 21 4.91 21.12 9.29
N ASN A 22 4.55 22.31 8.79
CA ASN A 22 3.74 22.46 7.59
C ASN A 22 4.57 22.50 6.29
N ARG A 23 5.87 22.73 6.37
CA ARG A 23 6.78 22.74 5.23
C ARG A 23 7.78 21.58 5.30
N ASP A 24 8.70 21.62 6.24
CA ASP A 24 9.88 20.75 6.23
C ASP A 24 9.51 19.30 6.56
N LEU A 25 8.77 19.09 7.65
CA LEU A 25 8.31 17.77 8.05
C LEU A 25 7.29 17.20 7.05
N LYS A 26 6.39 18.04 6.53
CA LYS A 26 5.43 17.64 5.49
C LYS A 26 6.17 17.15 4.25
N ASN A 27 7.09 17.96 3.70
CA ASN A 27 7.84 17.60 2.50
C ASN A 27 8.67 16.33 2.70
N HIS A 28 9.31 16.19 3.86
CA HIS A 28 10.05 14.97 4.18
C HIS A 28 9.14 13.74 4.20
N ARG A 29 7.98 13.81 4.86
CA ARG A 29 7.01 12.71 4.90
C ARG A 29 6.47 12.34 3.52
N GLU A 30 6.12 13.33 2.71
CA GLU A 30 5.66 13.12 1.33
C GLU A 30 6.70 12.40 0.49
N ASN A 31 7.97 12.78 0.62
CA ASN A 31 9.06 12.11 -0.08
C ASN A 31 9.25 10.66 0.42
N VAL A 32 9.22 10.43 1.72
CA VAL A 32 9.34 9.07 2.29
C VAL A 32 8.19 8.17 1.80
N LEU A 33 6.95 8.68 1.78
CA LEU A 33 5.79 7.92 1.30
C LEU A 33 5.93 7.60 -0.21
N LEU A 34 6.36 8.58 -1.00
CA LEU A 34 6.58 8.38 -2.43
C LEU A 34 7.68 7.33 -2.70
N GLU A 35 8.82 7.43 -2.01
CA GLU A 35 9.91 6.46 -2.18
C GLU A 35 9.51 5.04 -1.76
N ARG A 36 8.68 4.89 -0.74
CA ARG A 36 8.11 3.58 -0.37
C ARG A 36 7.26 2.99 -1.50
N GLU A 37 6.42 3.80 -2.14
CA GLU A 37 5.61 3.33 -3.27
C GLU A 37 6.45 3.08 -4.52
N LYS A 38 7.47 3.91 -4.79
CA LYS A 38 8.42 3.68 -5.88
C LYS A 38 9.16 2.35 -5.71
N ALA A 39 9.53 1.98 -4.49
CA ALA A 39 10.15 0.70 -4.19
C ALA A 39 9.27 -0.52 -4.54
N LEU A 40 7.94 -0.35 -4.57
CA LEU A 40 6.98 -1.40 -4.93
C LEU A 40 6.62 -1.42 -6.43
N MET A 41 7.09 -0.44 -7.23
CA MET A 41 6.78 -0.35 -8.65
C MET A 41 7.29 -1.52 -9.48
N PRO A 42 8.48 -2.12 -9.23
CA PRO A 42 8.92 -3.31 -9.96
C PRO A 42 7.89 -4.44 -9.90
N SER A 43 7.31 -4.70 -8.73
CA SER A 43 6.26 -5.72 -8.58
C SER A 43 4.93 -5.35 -9.26
N THR A 44 4.71 -4.05 -9.53
CA THR A 44 3.51 -3.54 -10.21
C THR A 44 3.65 -3.57 -11.73
N GLN A 45 4.88 -3.55 -12.25
CA GLN A 45 5.16 -3.44 -13.68
C GLN A 45 4.51 -4.52 -14.55
N PRO A 46 4.44 -5.81 -14.19
CA PRO A 46 3.78 -6.81 -15.03
C PRO A 46 2.32 -6.47 -15.34
N GLU A 47 1.62 -5.87 -14.38
CA GLU A 47 0.23 -5.42 -14.59
C GLU A 47 0.16 -4.20 -15.50
N VAL A 48 1.10 -3.26 -15.37
CA VAL A 48 1.19 -2.09 -16.28
C VAL A 48 1.47 -2.55 -17.71
N GLU A 49 2.40 -3.49 -17.92
CA GLU A 49 2.70 -4.07 -19.23
C GLU A 49 1.48 -4.76 -19.83
N ARG A 50 0.72 -5.51 -19.01
CA ARG A 50 -0.54 -6.13 -19.41
C ARG A 50 -1.57 -5.10 -19.89
N ILE A 51 -1.74 -4.02 -19.13
CA ILE A 51 -2.67 -2.92 -19.48
C ILE A 51 -2.23 -2.25 -20.80
N LEU A 52 -0.94 -2.01 -20.99
CA LEU A 52 -0.41 -1.44 -22.23
C LEU A 52 -0.65 -2.35 -23.43
N LYS A 53 -0.43 -3.67 -23.27
CA LYS A 53 -0.75 -4.66 -24.33
C LYS A 53 -2.23 -4.65 -24.67
N ILE A 54 -3.13 -4.64 -23.68
CA ILE A 54 -4.58 -4.54 -23.91
C ILE A 54 -4.93 -3.28 -24.71
N LYS A 55 -4.37 -2.11 -24.34
CA LYS A 55 -4.58 -0.85 -25.07
C LYS A 55 -4.09 -0.95 -26.52
N ARG A 56 -2.93 -1.58 -26.74
CA ARG A 56 -2.40 -1.82 -28.08
C ARG A 56 -3.32 -2.73 -28.89
N MET A 57 -3.82 -3.85 -28.32
CA MET A 57 -4.76 -4.73 -28.98
C MET A 57 -6.04 -3.99 -29.40
N HIS A 58 -6.58 -3.13 -28.55
CA HIS A 58 -7.75 -2.31 -28.91
C HIS A 58 -7.48 -1.38 -30.09
N ARG A 59 -6.28 -0.78 -30.18
CA ARG A 59 -5.88 0.05 -31.32
C ARG A 59 -5.79 -0.79 -32.59
N ILE A 60 -5.10 -1.94 -32.54
CA ILE A 60 -4.98 -2.86 -33.67
C ILE A 60 -6.36 -3.31 -34.16
N ILE A 61 -7.28 -3.68 -33.25
CA ILE A 61 -8.66 -4.06 -33.62
C ILE A 61 -9.39 -2.92 -34.32
N ARG A 62 -9.17 -1.68 -33.91
CA ARG A 62 -9.77 -0.51 -34.57
C ARG A 62 -9.24 -0.35 -35.99
N GLU A 63 -7.93 -0.37 -36.17
CA GLU A 63 -7.25 -0.30 -37.46
C GLU A 63 -7.68 -1.45 -38.39
N GLN A 64 -7.81 -2.67 -37.87
CA GLN A 64 -8.31 -3.83 -38.61
C GLN A 64 -9.78 -3.62 -39.07
N LYS A 65 -10.63 -3.06 -38.23
CA LYS A 65 -12.03 -2.75 -38.58
C LYS A 65 -12.12 -1.70 -39.67
N GLU A 66 -11.31 -0.65 -39.60
CA GLU A 66 -11.24 0.42 -40.61
C GLU A 66 -10.77 -0.17 -41.95
N ASN A 67 -9.75 -1.02 -41.94
CA ASN A 67 -9.25 -1.71 -43.12
C ASN A 67 -10.30 -2.67 -43.71
N LEU A 68 -11.03 -3.41 -42.86
CA LEU A 68 -12.11 -4.30 -43.30
C LEU A 68 -13.21 -3.52 -44.04
N ILE A 69 -13.64 -2.37 -43.52
CA ILE A 69 -14.62 -1.50 -44.17
C ILE A 69 -14.08 -1.04 -45.55
N PHE A 70 -12.80 -0.64 -45.60
CA PHE A 70 -12.20 -0.21 -46.88
C PHE A 70 -12.16 -1.35 -47.89
N LEU A 71 -11.78 -2.56 -47.50
CA LEU A 71 -11.74 -3.74 -48.40
C LEU A 71 -13.15 -4.13 -48.85
N HIS A 72 -14.15 -4.10 -48.01
CA HIS A 72 -15.54 -4.35 -48.40
C HIS A 72 -16.04 -3.36 -49.48
N ASN A 73 -15.84 -2.06 -49.25
CA ASN A 73 -16.22 -1.04 -50.22
C ASN A 73 -15.49 -1.26 -51.57
N ARG A 74 -14.22 -1.62 -51.54
CA ARG A 74 -13.42 -1.93 -52.71
C ARG A 74 -13.93 -3.19 -53.45
N TYR A 75 -14.31 -4.19 -52.70
CA TYR A 75 -14.87 -5.44 -53.26
C TYR A 75 -16.21 -5.21 -53.94
N GLU A 76 -17.08 -4.41 -53.32
CA GLU A 76 -18.39 -4.03 -53.92
C GLU A 76 -18.21 -3.29 -55.26
N ILE A 77 -17.18 -2.47 -55.42
CA ILE A 77 -16.91 -1.71 -56.63
C ILE A 77 -16.24 -2.57 -57.70
N SER A 78 -15.26 -3.44 -57.32
CA SER A 78 -14.40 -4.13 -58.27
C SER A 78 -14.80 -5.56 -58.58
N GLY A 79 -15.48 -6.26 -57.63
CA GLY A 79 -15.85 -7.68 -57.76
C GLY A 79 -14.66 -8.63 -57.90
N VAL A 80 -13.44 -8.22 -57.58
CA VAL A 80 -12.21 -8.99 -57.80
C VAL A 80 -12.02 -10.01 -56.71
N ASP A 81 -11.85 -11.28 -57.06
CA ASP A 81 -11.65 -12.43 -56.13
C ASP A 81 -10.47 -12.24 -55.19
N GLU A 82 -9.40 -11.61 -55.66
CA GLU A 82 -8.21 -11.31 -54.81
C GLU A 82 -8.55 -10.42 -53.59
N VAL A 83 -9.49 -9.45 -53.75
CA VAL A 83 -9.95 -8.62 -52.63
C VAL A 83 -10.78 -9.44 -51.65
N GLY A 84 -11.57 -10.41 -52.18
CA GLY A 84 -12.29 -11.37 -51.32
C GLY A 84 -11.37 -12.25 -50.49
N GLU A 85 -10.22 -12.64 -51.03
CA GLU A 85 -9.19 -13.40 -50.28
C GLU A 85 -8.55 -12.53 -49.19
N GLN A 86 -8.24 -11.26 -49.49
CA GLN A 86 -7.72 -10.30 -48.48
C GLN A 86 -8.71 -10.10 -47.32
N ILE A 87 -10.02 -10.03 -47.60
CA ILE A 87 -11.05 -9.94 -46.58
C ILE A 87 -11.05 -11.19 -45.69
N ARG A 88 -11.01 -12.40 -46.27
CA ARG A 88 -10.95 -13.64 -45.48
C ARG A 88 -9.71 -13.72 -44.60
N ALA A 89 -8.54 -13.38 -45.15
CA ALA A 89 -7.28 -13.35 -44.40
C ALA A 89 -7.33 -12.35 -43.25
N LEU A 90 -7.97 -11.19 -43.47
CA LEU A 90 -8.12 -10.18 -42.39
C LEU A 90 -9.05 -10.65 -41.25
N TYR A 91 -10.14 -11.39 -41.59
CA TYR A 91 -10.99 -11.99 -40.54
C TYR A 91 -10.21 -12.99 -39.68
N ASP A 92 -9.34 -13.83 -40.24
CA ASP A 92 -8.52 -14.77 -39.49
C ASP A 92 -7.51 -14.06 -38.57
N VAL A 93 -6.96 -12.92 -39.02
CA VAL A 93 -6.08 -12.10 -38.20
C VAL A 93 -6.87 -11.44 -37.06
N MET A 94 -8.04 -10.90 -37.36
CA MET A 94 -8.91 -10.29 -36.35
C MET A 94 -9.34 -11.28 -35.27
N GLU A 95 -9.69 -12.51 -35.66
CA GLU A 95 -10.05 -13.56 -34.70
C GLU A 95 -8.89 -13.91 -33.77
N ARG A 96 -7.67 -14.02 -34.30
CA ARG A 96 -6.46 -14.24 -33.50
C ARG A 96 -6.23 -13.08 -32.52
N THR A 97 -6.40 -11.86 -32.99
CA THR A 97 -6.25 -10.64 -32.14
C THR A 97 -7.29 -10.61 -31.03
N HIS A 98 -8.54 -10.97 -31.29
CA HIS A 98 -9.60 -11.03 -30.28
C HIS A 98 -9.36 -12.14 -29.24
N ARG A 99 -8.87 -13.32 -29.68
CA ARG A 99 -8.50 -14.41 -28.77
C ARG A 99 -7.36 -13.99 -27.83
N GLU A 100 -6.34 -13.32 -28.35
CA GLU A 100 -5.25 -12.81 -27.52
C GLU A 100 -5.71 -11.71 -26.54
N LEU A 101 -6.59 -10.81 -27.00
CA LEU A 101 -7.19 -9.81 -26.10
C LEU A 101 -8.00 -10.47 -24.97
N ALA A 102 -8.79 -11.49 -25.29
CA ALA A 102 -9.55 -12.25 -24.29
C ALA A 102 -8.61 -12.93 -23.27
N ARG A 103 -7.53 -13.53 -23.75
CA ARG A 103 -6.49 -14.14 -22.91
C ARG A 103 -5.88 -13.11 -21.96
N LEU A 104 -5.45 -11.94 -22.48
CA LEU A 104 -4.86 -10.88 -21.68
C LEU A 104 -5.83 -10.31 -20.62
N ARG A 105 -7.13 -10.25 -20.92
CA ARG A 105 -8.14 -9.81 -19.95
C ARG A 105 -8.34 -10.82 -18.80
N ASN A 106 -8.26 -12.09 -19.09
CA ASN A 106 -8.45 -13.18 -18.11
C ASN A 106 -7.19 -13.46 -17.28
N MET A 107 -6.01 -13.00 -17.72
CA MET A 107 -4.76 -13.13 -16.95
C MET A 107 -4.71 -12.05 -15.87
N SER A 108 -4.35 -12.44 -14.64
CA SER A 108 -3.92 -11.50 -13.63
C SER A 108 -2.42 -11.23 -13.80
N GLY A 109 -2.02 -9.97 -13.90
CA GLY A 109 -0.61 -9.58 -13.99
C GLY A 109 0.21 -9.94 -12.73
N TYR A 110 -0.44 -10.28 -11.64
CA TYR A 110 0.18 -10.67 -10.38
C TYR A 110 0.77 -12.09 -10.36
N THR A 111 0.43 -12.95 -11.33
CA THR A 111 0.90 -14.34 -11.37
C THR A 111 2.27 -14.50 -12.02
N VAL A 112 2.81 -13.44 -12.62
CA VAL A 112 4.11 -13.51 -13.31
C VAL A 112 5.17 -12.88 -12.40
N THR A 113 5.94 -13.72 -11.72
CA THR A 113 7.19 -13.33 -11.06
C THR A 113 8.24 -12.98 -12.12
N LYS A 114 8.24 -11.73 -12.57
CA LYS A 114 9.34 -11.19 -13.37
C LYS A 114 10.36 -10.57 -12.44
N THR A 115 11.61 -10.95 -12.61
CA THR A 115 12.73 -10.30 -11.94
C THR A 115 13.08 -9.02 -12.69
N PHE A 116 13.05 -7.90 -11.96
CA PHE A 116 13.48 -6.62 -12.49
C PHE A 116 14.79 -6.21 -11.81
N THR A 117 15.75 -5.83 -12.62
CA THR A 117 17.11 -5.58 -12.14
C THR A 117 17.37 -4.12 -11.84
N ARG A 118 16.75 -3.21 -12.59
CA ARG A 118 17.07 -1.78 -12.51
C ARG A 118 15.95 -0.92 -13.08
N GLN A 119 15.87 0.35 -12.63
CA GLN A 119 14.97 1.34 -13.22
C GLN A 119 15.40 1.66 -14.67
N CYS A 120 14.43 1.89 -15.53
CA CYS A 120 14.69 2.32 -16.92
C CYS A 120 15.48 3.66 -16.94
N PRO A 121 16.57 3.77 -17.71
CA PRO A 121 17.38 4.97 -17.74
C PRO A 121 16.73 6.17 -18.42
N LEU A 122 15.65 5.98 -19.18
CA LEU A 122 14.93 7.08 -19.82
C LEU A 122 14.15 7.88 -18.77
N GLU A 123 14.45 9.17 -18.64
CA GLU A 123 13.83 10.08 -17.66
C GLU A 123 12.30 10.09 -17.71
N VAL A 124 11.73 9.99 -18.92
CA VAL A 124 10.27 9.99 -19.13
C VAL A 124 9.60 8.63 -18.83
N CYS A 125 10.41 7.57 -18.66
CA CYS A 125 9.94 6.21 -18.45
C CYS A 125 10.04 5.81 -16.98
N LYS A 126 8.92 5.48 -16.38
CA LYS A 126 8.84 5.01 -14.98
C LYS A 126 8.90 3.48 -14.85
N GLY A 127 9.38 2.79 -15.89
CA GLY A 127 9.51 1.33 -15.92
C GLY A 127 10.83 0.83 -15.37
N PHE A 128 10.98 -0.50 -15.40
CA PHE A 128 12.15 -1.23 -14.93
C PHE A 128 12.62 -2.21 -16.01
N LEU A 129 13.92 -2.47 -16.03
CA LEU A 129 14.56 -3.43 -16.95
C LEU A 129 14.42 -4.84 -16.40
N ASN A 130 14.08 -5.80 -17.28
CA ASN A 130 14.11 -7.22 -16.98
C ASN A 130 15.55 -7.79 -17.06
N GLU A 131 15.70 -9.11 -16.95
CA GLU A 131 16.98 -9.82 -17.04
C GLU A 131 17.69 -9.65 -18.39
N ASP A 132 16.92 -9.41 -19.47
CA ASP A 132 17.41 -9.17 -20.81
C ASP A 132 17.75 -7.70 -21.07
N TRP A 133 17.68 -6.84 -20.05
CA TRP A 133 17.89 -5.40 -20.17
C TRP A 133 16.88 -4.70 -21.09
N TYR A 134 15.70 -5.24 -21.18
CA TYR A 134 14.57 -4.72 -21.93
C TYR A 134 13.54 -4.08 -20.99
N CYS A 135 13.04 -2.90 -21.33
CA CYS A 135 11.99 -2.23 -20.61
C CYS A 135 10.63 -2.47 -21.29
N GLY A 136 9.74 -3.20 -20.64
CA GLY A 136 8.40 -3.50 -21.18
C GLY A 136 7.43 -2.31 -21.24
N LEU A 137 7.76 -1.15 -20.60
CA LEU A 137 6.93 0.06 -20.67
C LEU A 137 7.24 0.91 -21.91
N CYS A 138 8.51 1.15 -22.17
CA CYS A 138 8.95 1.95 -23.35
C CYS A 138 9.37 1.09 -24.53
N GLU A 139 9.42 -0.24 -24.36
CA GLU A 139 9.77 -1.24 -25.38
C GLU A 139 11.16 -1.04 -26.00
N ARG A 140 12.12 -0.61 -25.19
CA ARG A 140 13.49 -0.37 -25.61
C ARG A 140 14.47 -1.31 -24.92
N GLN A 141 15.52 -1.66 -25.67
CA GLN A 141 16.65 -2.47 -25.21
C GLN A 141 17.79 -1.54 -24.74
N PHE A 142 18.45 -1.94 -23.66
CA PHE A 142 19.55 -1.19 -23.08
C PHE A 142 20.83 -2.03 -23.00
N CYS A 143 21.96 -1.39 -23.07
CA CYS A 143 23.25 -2.06 -22.95
C CYS A 143 23.47 -2.53 -21.50
N ARG A 144 23.93 -3.76 -21.35
CA ARG A 144 24.19 -4.38 -20.04
C ARG A 144 25.38 -3.74 -19.31
N ASP A 145 26.36 -3.25 -20.08
CA ASP A 145 27.62 -2.75 -19.54
C ASP A 145 27.56 -1.27 -19.15
N CYS A 146 26.97 -0.41 -19.99
CA CYS A 146 26.90 1.04 -19.75
C CYS A 146 25.49 1.55 -19.35
N ASN A 147 24.46 0.71 -19.47
CA ASN A 147 23.05 1.08 -19.20
C ASN A 147 22.46 2.14 -20.14
N GLU A 148 23.09 2.40 -21.27
CA GLU A 148 22.60 3.30 -22.32
C GLU A 148 21.69 2.58 -23.30
N LEU A 149 20.94 3.35 -24.11
CA LEU A 149 20.06 2.79 -25.14
C LEU A 149 20.88 1.99 -26.15
N LEU A 150 20.51 0.74 -26.39
CA LEU A 150 21.16 -0.11 -27.35
C LEU A 150 20.68 0.26 -28.77
N THR A 151 21.59 0.77 -29.59
CA THR A 151 21.39 1.06 -31.02
C THR A 151 22.29 0.18 -31.86
N ASP A 152 22.05 0.07 -33.17
CA ASP A 152 22.89 -0.72 -34.10
C ASP A 152 24.35 -0.30 -34.12
N THR A 153 24.63 0.99 -33.75
CA THR A 153 25.97 1.59 -33.73
C THR A 153 26.47 1.89 -32.34
N HIS A 154 25.91 1.20 -31.30
CA HIS A 154 26.24 1.48 -29.91
C HIS A 154 27.69 1.08 -29.58
N GLU A 155 28.47 2.02 -29.07
CA GLU A 155 29.81 1.82 -28.49
C GLU A 155 29.79 2.24 -27.03
N CYS A 156 30.30 1.40 -26.12
CA CYS A 156 30.31 1.69 -24.69
C CYS A 156 31.46 2.68 -24.35
N ASP A 157 31.14 3.73 -23.58
CA ASP A 157 32.15 4.56 -22.96
C ASP A 157 32.82 3.78 -21.80
N PRO A 158 34.16 3.60 -21.83
CA PRO A 158 34.89 2.88 -20.78
C PRO A 158 34.68 3.45 -19.36
N GLY A 159 34.58 4.78 -19.22
CA GLY A 159 34.37 5.45 -17.95
C GLY A 159 32.98 5.18 -17.36
N VAL A 160 31.96 5.14 -18.22
CA VAL A 160 30.62 4.79 -17.82
C VAL A 160 30.55 3.33 -17.41
N VAL A 161 31.20 2.42 -18.15
CA VAL A 161 31.26 0.98 -17.83
C VAL A 161 31.92 0.75 -16.47
N GLU A 162 33.02 1.44 -16.15
CA GLU A 162 33.68 1.31 -14.85
C GLU A 162 32.79 1.79 -13.71
N THR A 163 32.13 2.94 -13.88
CA THR A 163 31.17 3.48 -12.91
C THR A 163 30.03 2.50 -12.68
N MET A 164 29.49 1.89 -13.73
CA MET A 164 28.40 0.91 -13.63
C MET A 164 28.83 -0.38 -12.91
N LYS A 165 30.06 -0.85 -13.12
CA LYS A 165 30.62 -2.00 -12.39
C LYS A 165 30.73 -1.72 -10.89
N LEU A 166 31.14 -0.52 -10.48
CA LEU A 166 31.21 -0.11 -9.08
C LEU A 166 29.82 -0.09 -8.44
N LEU A 167 28.84 0.53 -9.09
CA LEU A 167 27.46 0.59 -8.59
C LEU A 167 26.80 -0.80 -8.46
N ASN A 168 27.08 -1.71 -9.39
CA ASN A 168 26.53 -3.06 -9.39
C ASN A 168 27.11 -3.97 -8.29
N ARG A 169 28.35 -3.70 -7.86
CA ARG A 169 29.02 -4.52 -6.84
C ARG A 169 28.32 -4.45 -5.49
N ASP A 170 27.85 -3.26 -5.10
CA ASP A 170 27.36 -2.99 -3.75
C ASP A 170 25.82 -2.87 -3.68
N SER A 171 25.11 -3.27 -4.75
CA SER A 171 23.64 -3.28 -4.80
C SER A 171 23.08 -4.58 -5.36
N LYS A 172 21.95 -5.05 -4.78
CA LYS A 172 21.16 -6.19 -5.29
C LYS A 172 19.68 -5.90 -5.16
N SER A 173 18.89 -6.45 -6.08
CA SER A 173 17.43 -6.37 -6.01
C SER A 173 16.87 -7.38 -5.03
N CYS A 174 15.85 -6.97 -4.26
CA CYS A 174 15.10 -7.89 -3.40
C CYS A 174 14.45 -8.99 -4.25
N PRO A 175 14.61 -10.28 -3.90
CA PRO A 175 14.07 -11.39 -4.69
C PRO A 175 12.53 -11.43 -4.72
N LYS A 176 11.84 -10.74 -3.80
CA LYS A 176 10.38 -10.72 -3.76
C LYS A 176 9.77 -9.51 -4.47
N CYS A 177 10.27 -8.29 -4.23
CA CYS A 177 9.65 -7.06 -4.75
C CYS A 177 10.52 -6.29 -5.74
N GLY A 178 11.78 -6.73 -6.01
CA GLY A 178 12.68 -6.06 -6.95
C GLY A 178 13.31 -4.75 -6.45
N MET A 179 12.99 -4.30 -5.23
CA MET A 179 13.58 -3.11 -4.62
C MET A 179 15.10 -3.25 -4.54
N VAL A 180 15.82 -2.25 -5.05
CA VAL A 180 17.28 -2.21 -4.97
C VAL A 180 17.72 -1.92 -3.55
N ILE A 181 18.56 -2.79 -3.02
CA ILE A 181 19.10 -2.73 -1.66
C ILE A 181 20.61 -2.59 -1.75
N HIS A 182 21.16 -1.62 -1.01
CA HIS A 182 22.60 -1.40 -0.91
C HIS A 182 23.11 -2.03 0.38
N LYS A 183 24.18 -2.81 0.26
CA LYS A 183 24.88 -3.37 1.41
C LYS A 183 26.06 -2.49 1.76
N LEU A 184 25.96 -1.79 2.90
CA LEU A 184 27.07 -0.96 3.38
C LEU A 184 28.13 -1.81 4.08
N ASN A 185 27.76 -2.60 5.07
CA ASN A 185 28.60 -3.56 5.78
C ASN A 185 27.72 -4.52 6.60
N GLY A 186 28.19 -5.70 6.94
CA GLY A 186 27.50 -6.60 7.88
C GLY A 186 27.15 -7.99 7.36
N CYS A 187 26.17 -8.62 7.99
CA CYS A 187 25.73 -9.98 7.78
C CYS A 187 25.24 -10.24 6.35
N SER A 188 25.33 -11.49 5.87
CA SER A 188 24.77 -11.89 4.58
C SER A 188 23.23 -11.93 4.58
N GLN A 189 22.59 -11.99 5.73
CA GLN A 189 21.14 -11.96 5.84
C GLN A 189 20.62 -10.53 5.75
N MET A 190 19.92 -10.22 4.67
CA MET A 190 19.33 -8.91 4.40
C MET A 190 17.84 -8.92 4.70
N TRP A 191 17.31 -7.74 5.03
CA TRP A 191 15.88 -7.50 5.25
C TRP A 191 15.39 -6.40 4.33
N CYS A 192 14.44 -6.71 3.48
CA CYS A 192 13.81 -5.72 2.61
C CYS A 192 12.81 -4.89 3.40
N ILE A 193 13.06 -3.60 3.53
CA ILE A 193 12.17 -2.66 4.24
C ILE A 193 10.88 -2.38 3.46
N GLY A 194 10.85 -2.63 2.15
CA GLY A 194 9.68 -2.40 1.30
C GLY A 194 8.63 -3.51 1.42
N CYS A 195 9.05 -4.78 1.31
CA CYS A 195 8.14 -5.93 1.33
C CYS A 195 8.30 -6.85 2.54
N HIS A 196 9.14 -6.48 3.52
CA HIS A 196 9.39 -7.18 4.77
C HIS A 196 9.86 -8.63 4.60
N THR A 197 10.64 -8.90 3.54
CA THR A 197 11.17 -10.22 3.24
C THR A 197 12.64 -10.30 3.62
N ALA A 198 13.02 -11.37 4.34
CA ALA A 198 14.42 -11.70 4.61
C ALA A 198 14.99 -12.54 3.48
N PHE A 199 16.23 -12.27 3.06
CA PHE A 199 16.92 -13.06 2.03
C PHE A 199 18.44 -13.06 2.26
N ASP A 200 19.12 -14.06 1.72
CA ASP A 200 20.58 -14.13 1.77
C ASP A 200 21.19 -13.27 0.66
N TRP A 201 22.16 -12.41 1.04
CA TRP A 201 22.81 -11.50 0.09
C TRP A 201 23.62 -12.20 -1.00
N ARG A 202 24.20 -13.37 -0.72
CA ARG A 202 25.05 -14.08 -1.68
C ARG A 202 24.21 -14.85 -2.68
N THR A 203 23.25 -15.63 -2.17
CA THR A 203 22.45 -16.54 -3.00
C THR A 203 21.20 -15.86 -3.60
N GLY A 204 20.68 -14.80 -2.96
CA GLY A 204 19.41 -14.18 -3.32
C GLY A 204 18.19 -14.99 -2.83
N GLU A 205 18.38 -16.11 -2.13
CA GLU A 205 17.30 -16.96 -1.66
C GLU A 205 16.54 -16.34 -0.48
N ILE A 206 15.21 -16.51 -0.47
CA ILE A 206 14.36 -16.04 0.62
C ILE A 206 14.61 -16.92 1.86
N VAL A 207 14.91 -16.28 2.98
CA VAL A 207 15.10 -16.95 4.28
C VAL A 207 13.74 -17.15 4.93
N THR A 208 13.35 -18.42 5.11
CA THR A 208 12.08 -18.82 5.76
C THR A 208 12.25 -19.17 7.25
N GLY A 209 13.47 -19.13 7.77
CA GLY A 209 13.81 -19.48 9.15
C GLY A 209 13.99 -18.27 10.07
N ARG A 210 14.79 -18.46 11.14
CA ARG A 210 15.05 -17.42 12.14
C ARG A 210 15.78 -16.22 11.52
N VAL A 211 15.16 -15.04 11.60
CA VAL A 211 15.72 -13.80 11.07
C VAL A 211 16.51 -13.08 12.15
N HIS A 212 17.80 -12.82 11.90
CA HIS A 212 18.72 -12.15 12.84
C HIS A 212 19.02 -10.69 12.47
N ASN A 213 18.41 -10.19 11.38
CA ASN A 213 18.67 -8.84 10.90
C ASN A 213 18.15 -7.78 11.90
N PRO A 214 18.94 -6.76 12.28
CA PRO A 214 18.53 -5.72 13.23
C PRO A 214 17.26 -5.00 12.85
N HIS A 215 17.03 -4.73 11.57
CA HIS A 215 15.81 -4.07 11.07
C HIS A 215 14.56 -4.95 11.26
N TYR A 216 14.68 -6.27 11.15
CA TYR A 216 13.59 -7.19 11.48
C TYR A 216 13.28 -7.17 12.99
N ILE A 217 14.31 -7.16 13.85
CA ILE A 217 14.13 -7.12 15.29
C ILE A 217 13.46 -5.80 15.71
N GLU A 218 13.83 -4.69 15.08
CA GLU A 218 13.19 -3.39 15.29
C GLU A 218 11.73 -3.37 14.82
N PHE A 219 11.46 -3.96 13.65
CA PHE A 219 10.10 -4.14 13.12
C PHE A 219 9.22 -4.96 14.07
N ARG A 220 9.74 -6.06 14.61
CA ARG A 220 9.06 -6.90 15.59
C ARG A 220 8.81 -6.19 16.93
N ARG A 221 9.77 -5.38 17.41
CA ARG A 221 9.63 -4.59 18.65
C ARG A 221 8.56 -3.49 18.55
N ASN A 222 8.28 -3.00 17.37
CA ASN A 222 7.29 -1.96 17.13
C ASN A 222 5.84 -2.46 17.11
N GLY A 223 5.56 -3.68 17.58
CA GLY A 223 4.20 -4.19 17.83
C GLY A 223 3.40 -4.52 16.59
N MET A 224 4.03 -4.71 15.44
CA MET A 224 3.34 -5.08 14.19
C MET A 224 3.01 -6.58 14.07
N LEU A 225 3.11 -7.35 15.15
CA LEU A 225 2.57 -8.70 15.23
C LEU A 225 1.32 -8.65 16.12
N SER A 226 0.20 -9.13 15.57
CA SER A 226 -1.04 -9.35 16.32
C SER A 226 -0.78 -10.21 17.57
N ARG A 227 -1.53 -9.91 18.66
CA ARG A 227 -1.55 -10.72 19.87
C ARG A 227 -1.82 -12.19 19.51
N GLU A 228 -1.16 -13.12 20.23
CA GLU A 228 -1.43 -14.55 20.06
C GLU A 228 -2.89 -14.86 20.43
N HIS A 229 -3.52 -15.73 19.63
CA HIS A 229 -4.84 -16.26 19.91
C HIS A 229 -4.78 -17.04 21.23
N GLY A 230 -5.36 -16.48 22.30
CA GLY A 230 -5.44 -17.16 23.60
C GLY A 230 -5.54 -16.25 24.83
N ASP A 231 -5.25 -14.96 24.72
CA ASP A 231 -5.48 -14.01 25.81
C ASP A 231 -6.98 -13.73 25.93
N ILE A 232 -7.62 -14.43 26.85
CA ILE A 232 -9.01 -14.18 27.26
C ILE A 232 -9.01 -12.90 28.10
N PRO A 233 -9.66 -11.80 27.64
CA PRO A 233 -9.88 -10.63 28.50
C PRO A 233 -10.70 -11.08 29.70
N CYS A 234 -10.29 -10.72 30.92
CA CYS A 234 -11.06 -10.98 32.12
C CYS A 234 -12.52 -10.50 31.96
N GLY A 235 -13.44 -11.41 31.75
CA GLY A 235 -14.87 -11.17 31.78
C GLY A 235 -15.55 -10.56 30.55
N GLY A 236 -14.85 -9.83 29.70
CA GLY A 236 -15.42 -9.17 28.52
C GLY A 236 -16.53 -8.14 28.85
N ILE A 237 -17.15 -7.56 27.81
CA ILE A 237 -18.30 -6.66 27.94
C ILE A 237 -19.51 -7.46 28.45
N PRO A 238 -20.20 -7.04 29.53
CA PRO A 238 -21.39 -7.76 30.01
C PRO A 238 -22.53 -7.70 29.00
N SER A 239 -23.45 -8.62 29.09
CA SER A 239 -24.68 -8.61 28.29
C SER A 239 -25.77 -7.75 28.94
N PHE A 240 -26.77 -7.35 28.15
CA PHE A 240 -27.98 -6.68 28.68
C PHE A 240 -28.73 -7.54 29.73
N GLY A 241 -28.74 -8.87 29.54
CA GLY A 241 -29.36 -9.80 30.48
C GLY A 241 -28.69 -9.73 31.84
N GLU A 242 -27.35 -9.85 31.89
CA GLU A 242 -26.58 -9.81 33.13
C GLU A 242 -26.78 -8.50 33.91
N LEU A 243 -26.83 -7.34 33.22
CA LEU A 243 -27.11 -6.06 33.90
C LEU A 243 -28.53 -5.97 34.40
N ARG A 244 -29.56 -6.46 33.67
CA ARG A 244 -30.96 -6.41 34.10
C ARG A 244 -31.23 -7.36 35.26
N GLU A 245 -30.65 -8.54 35.28
CA GLU A 245 -30.74 -9.50 36.40
C GLU A 245 -30.18 -8.87 37.69
N ASN A 246 -29.15 -8.03 37.59
CA ASN A 246 -28.58 -7.31 38.73
C ASN A 246 -29.25 -5.95 38.96
N GLN A 247 -30.44 -5.69 38.39
CA GLN A 247 -31.21 -4.45 38.58
C GLN A 247 -30.41 -3.17 38.27
N ALA A 248 -29.60 -3.23 37.21
CA ALA A 248 -28.78 -2.08 36.77
C ALA A 248 -29.67 -0.88 36.40
N PRO A 249 -29.23 0.35 36.75
CA PRO A 249 -29.91 1.57 36.32
C PRO A 249 -29.97 1.67 34.80
N GLU A 250 -31.01 2.33 34.28
CA GLU A 250 -31.13 2.61 32.83
C GLU A 250 -29.90 3.26 32.23
N LYS A 251 -29.23 4.13 32.96
CA LYS A 251 -28.01 4.79 32.56
C LYS A 251 -26.86 3.81 32.28
N PHE A 252 -26.76 2.69 33.01
CA PHE A 252 -25.75 1.65 32.77
C PHE A 252 -26.07 0.86 31.49
N LEU A 253 -27.34 0.68 31.16
CA LEU A 253 -27.74 0.11 29.89
C LEU A 253 -27.42 1.02 28.71
N GLN A 254 -27.53 2.34 28.91
CA GLN A 254 -27.09 3.33 27.91
C GLN A 254 -25.58 3.27 27.70
N TYR A 255 -24.78 3.23 28.77
CA TYR A 255 -23.33 3.02 28.67
C TYR A 255 -23.00 1.72 27.94
N LEU A 256 -23.67 0.61 28.27
CA LEU A 256 -23.46 -0.67 27.58
C LEU A 256 -23.76 -0.56 26.08
N THR A 257 -24.87 0.09 25.70
CA THR A 257 -25.23 0.31 24.29
C THR A 257 -24.12 1.05 23.54
N VAL A 258 -23.60 2.10 24.14
CA VAL A 258 -22.52 2.91 23.55
C VAL A 258 -21.23 2.09 23.44
N ILE A 259 -20.87 1.33 24.49
CA ILE A 259 -19.67 0.46 24.47
C ILE A 259 -19.78 -0.61 23.37
N GLN A 260 -20.93 -1.27 23.23
CA GLN A 260 -21.14 -2.27 22.19
C GLN A 260 -21.13 -1.65 20.77
N THR A 261 -21.67 -0.44 20.61
CA THR A 261 -21.62 0.28 19.35
C THR A 261 -20.17 0.61 18.99
N MET A 262 -19.39 1.12 19.95
CA MET A 262 -17.97 1.40 19.74
C MET A 262 -17.17 0.14 19.45
N ASP A 263 -17.45 -0.98 20.11
CA ASP A 263 -16.78 -2.26 19.86
C ASP A 263 -17.01 -2.73 18.43
N ASN A 264 -18.25 -2.66 17.96
CA ASN A 264 -18.59 -2.97 16.57
C ASN A 264 -17.90 -2.03 15.57
N GLU A 265 -17.88 -0.72 15.85
CA GLU A 265 -17.17 0.24 14.99
C GLU A 265 -15.66 0.04 15.02
N ASN A 266 -15.07 -0.29 16.17
CA ASN A 266 -13.65 -0.52 16.34
C ASN A 266 -13.17 -1.74 15.55
N LEU A 267 -13.98 -2.78 15.40
CA LEU A 267 -13.66 -3.93 14.53
C LEU A 267 -13.35 -3.51 13.08
N PHE A 268 -13.91 -2.40 12.60
CA PHE A 268 -13.62 -1.84 11.27
C PHE A 268 -12.44 -0.85 11.27
N MET A 269 -12.01 -0.37 12.45
CA MET A 269 -10.93 0.61 12.61
C MET A 269 -9.60 -0.03 12.97
N VAL A 270 -9.61 -1.20 13.62
CA VAL A 270 -8.41 -1.92 14.08
C VAL A 270 -7.55 -2.25 12.87
N ASP A 271 -6.47 -1.48 12.77
CA ASP A 271 -5.37 -1.61 11.82
C ASP A 271 -5.84 -2.00 10.42
N PRO A 272 -6.45 -1.05 9.68
CA PRO A 272 -6.87 -1.36 8.31
C PRO A 272 -5.66 -1.95 7.59
N PRO A 273 -5.80 -3.07 6.90
CA PRO A 273 -4.69 -3.71 6.21
C PRO A 273 -3.95 -2.65 5.40
N PRO A 274 -2.62 -2.75 5.24
CA PRO A 274 -1.87 -1.76 4.48
C PRO A 274 -2.59 -1.50 3.18
N ILE A 275 -3.01 -0.24 2.95
CA ILE A 275 -3.73 0.10 1.72
C ILE A 275 -2.81 -0.27 0.57
N ASP A 276 -3.22 -1.22 -0.25
CA ASP A 276 -2.48 -1.54 -1.46
C ASP A 276 -2.75 -0.44 -2.50
N ASN A 277 -1.79 0.45 -2.65
CA ASN A 277 -1.85 1.57 -3.59
C ASN A 277 -1.57 1.15 -5.05
N ILE A 278 -1.78 -0.10 -5.39
CA ILE A 278 -1.44 -0.64 -6.71
C ILE A 278 -2.08 0.15 -7.86
N ARG A 279 -3.34 0.58 -7.71
CA ARG A 279 -4.02 1.39 -8.73
C ARG A 279 -3.35 2.75 -8.91
N ALA A 280 -2.91 3.36 -7.82
CA ALA A 280 -2.20 4.64 -7.86
C ALA A 280 -0.80 4.47 -8.46
N ARG A 281 -0.08 3.39 -8.11
CA ARG A 281 1.21 3.03 -8.75
C ARG A 281 1.05 2.80 -10.25
N ILE A 282 0.03 2.04 -10.68
CA ILE A 282 -0.27 1.85 -12.11
C ILE A 282 -0.50 3.18 -12.81
N SER A 283 -1.34 4.05 -12.24
CA SER A 283 -1.62 5.37 -12.81
C SER A 283 -0.38 6.25 -12.88
N TYR A 284 0.48 6.19 -11.87
CA TYR A 284 1.76 6.90 -11.86
C TYR A 284 2.72 6.34 -12.93
N MET A 285 2.88 5.03 -13.05
CA MET A 285 3.75 4.39 -14.06
C MET A 285 3.26 4.63 -15.50
N LEU A 286 1.95 4.80 -15.71
CA LEU A 286 1.34 5.18 -16.98
C LEU A 286 1.37 6.70 -17.25
N ASN A 287 2.04 7.49 -16.41
CA ASN A 287 2.12 8.95 -16.50
C ASN A 287 0.77 9.70 -16.42
N TYR A 288 -0.26 9.08 -15.78
CA TYR A 288 -1.52 9.76 -15.48
C TYR A 288 -1.45 10.61 -14.21
N LEU A 289 -0.49 10.31 -13.32
CA LEU A 289 -0.18 11.06 -12.12
C LEU A 289 1.26 11.57 -12.20
N ASN A 290 1.48 12.83 -11.85
CA ASN A 290 2.82 13.35 -11.57
C ASN A 290 3.22 13.12 -10.11
N ASP A 291 4.46 13.45 -9.75
CA ASP A 291 4.99 13.25 -8.40
C ASP A 291 4.19 14.02 -7.35
N ASP A 292 3.80 15.27 -7.64
CA ASP A 292 3.12 16.14 -6.67
C ASP A 292 1.70 15.64 -6.36
N ILE A 293 0.95 15.24 -7.38
CA ILE A 293 -0.40 14.67 -7.22
C ILE A 293 -0.29 13.35 -6.45
N PHE A 294 0.70 12.51 -6.76
CA PHE A 294 0.86 11.24 -6.07
C PHE A 294 1.27 11.42 -4.61
N LYS A 295 2.20 12.34 -4.31
CA LYS A 295 2.59 12.71 -2.94
C LYS A 295 1.39 13.20 -2.12
N ASP A 296 0.59 14.11 -2.67
CA ASP A 296 -0.59 14.64 -1.99
C ASP A 296 -1.63 13.54 -1.70
N PHE A 297 -1.86 12.64 -2.67
CA PHE A 297 -2.72 11.47 -2.48
C PHE A 297 -2.23 10.59 -1.32
N LEU A 298 -0.96 10.21 -1.30
CA LEU A 298 -0.36 9.38 -0.25
C LEU A 298 -0.42 10.07 1.12
N GLN A 299 -0.16 11.38 1.16
CA GLN A 299 -0.21 12.16 2.38
C GLN A 299 -1.63 12.23 2.98
N ARG A 300 -2.66 12.36 2.13
CA ARG A 300 -4.06 12.34 2.57
C ARG A 300 -4.44 10.97 3.16
N GLN A 301 -4.01 9.88 2.50
CA GLN A 301 -4.23 8.53 3.02
C GLN A 301 -3.55 8.32 4.37
N GLU A 302 -2.29 8.73 4.51
CA GLU A 302 -1.55 8.55 5.77
C GLU A 302 -2.16 9.37 6.90
N LYS A 303 -2.60 10.61 6.65
CA LYS A 303 -3.35 11.41 7.62
C LYS A 303 -4.64 10.72 8.06
N HIS A 304 -5.37 10.13 7.12
CA HIS A 304 -6.57 9.37 7.43
C HIS A 304 -6.26 8.16 8.32
N ARG A 305 -5.22 7.39 7.98
CA ARG A 305 -4.77 6.25 8.79
C ARG A 305 -4.32 6.65 10.19
N GLU A 306 -3.56 7.73 10.32
CA GLU A 306 -3.16 8.26 11.63
C GLU A 306 -4.38 8.60 12.48
N LYS A 307 -5.35 9.31 11.90
CA LYS A 307 -6.61 9.62 12.57
C LYS A 307 -7.35 8.36 13.04
N MET A 308 -7.47 7.35 12.16
CA MET A 308 -8.17 6.10 12.49
C MET A 308 -7.46 5.35 13.63
N ARG A 309 -6.11 5.32 13.64
CA ARG A 309 -5.34 4.71 14.74
C ARG A 309 -5.55 5.45 16.07
N GLU A 310 -5.53 6.78 16.07
CA GLU A 310 -5.80 7.56 17.28
C GLU A 310 -7.22 7.28 17.80
N MET A 311 -8.21 7.21 16.92
CA MET A 311 -9.59 6.87 17.28
C MET A 311 -9.69 5.45 17.85
N SER A 312 -9.10 4.46 17.18
CA SER A 312 -9.10 3.06 17.63
C SER A 312 -8.50 2.93 19.03
N SER A 313 -7.37 3.58 19.28
CA SER A 313 -6.73 3.54 20.61
C SER A 313 -7.62 4.07 21.72
N ILE A 314 -8.40 5.12 21.44
CA ILE A 314 -9.34 5.66 22.44
C ILE A 314 -10.57 4.76 22.59
N TYR A 315 -11.08 4.21 21.51
CA TYR A 315 -12.16 3.24 21.55
C TYR A 315 -11.78 2.01 22.40
N GLU A 316 -10.56 1.48 22.21
CA GLU A 316 -10.05 0.37 23.03
C GLU A 316 -10.09 0.71 24.53
N VAL A 317 -9.61 1.92 24.91
CA VAL A 317 -9.64 2.36 26.30
C VAL A 317 -11.08 2.46 26.83
N LEU A 318 -11.99 3.08 26.07
CA LEU A 318 -13.40 3.26 26.49
C LEU A 318 -14.16 1.91 26.57
N ILE A 319 -13.92 1.01 25.63
CA ILE A 319 -14.55 -0.31 25.56
C ILE A 319 -14.08 -1.16 26.75
N HIS A 320 -12.77 -1.31 26.91
CA HIS A 320 -12.24 -2.19 27.95
C HIS A 320 -12.50 -1.63 29.36
N SER A 321 -12.15 -0.36 29.63
CA SER A 321 -12.36 0.21 30.95
C SER A 321 -13.86 0.36 31.28
N GLY A 322 -14.68 0.75 30.30
CA GLY A 322 -16.13 0.82 30.48
C GLY A 322 -16.77 -0.54 30.73
N GLY A 323 -16.35 -1.57 29.98
CA GLY A 323 -16.77 -2.96 30.20
C GLY A 323 -16.38 -3.47 31.59
N ASP A 324 -15.16 -3.16 32.05
CA ASP A 324 -14.67 -3.53 33.39
C ASP A 324 -15.48 -2.86 34.50
N PHE A 325 -15.81 -1.58 34.38
CA PHE A 325 -16.67 -0.89 35.35
C PHE A 325 -18.06 -1.50 35.42
N LEU A 326 -18.68 -1.85 34.30
CA LEU A 326 -19.95 -2.51 34.26
C LEU A 326 -19.87 -3.93 34.88
N ARG A 327 -18.76 -4.65 34.70
CA ARG A 327 -18.51 -5.94 35.38
C ARG A 327 -18.36 -5.79 36.90
N GLN A 328 -17.67 -4.76 37.37
CA GLN A 328 -17.51 -4.43 38.77
C GLN A 328 -18.89 -4.17 39.44
N PHE A 329 -19.79 -3.50 38.73
CA PHE A 329 -21.18 -3.33 39.24
C PHE A 329 -21.88 -4.66 39.42
N ILE A 330 -21.77 -5.62 38.49
CA ILE A 330 -22.41 -6.95 38.63
C ILE A 330 -21.85 -7.68 39.84
N ILE A 331 -20.57 -7.56 40.14
CA ILE A 331 -19.93 -8.22 41.29
C ILE A 331 -20.28 -7.49 42.60
N GLU A 332 -20.28 -6.18 42.61
CA GLU A 332 -20.50 -5.34 43.79
C GLU A 332 -21.56 -4.25 43.53
N PRO A 333 -22.86 -4.56 43.48
CA PRO A 333 -23.89 -3.59 43.16
C PRO A 333 -24.00 -2.41 44.16
N ARG A 334 -23.44 -2.57 45.35
CA ARG A 334 -23.41 -1.51 46.39
C ARG A 334 -22.53 -0.31 45.98
N ARG A 335 -21.57 -0.50 45.06
CA ARG A 335 -20.68 0.57 44.56
C ARG A 335 -21.28 1.33 43.37
N ARG A 336 -22.59 1.26 43.19
CA ARG A 336 -23.31 1.86 42.06
C ARG A 336 -22.92 3.32 41.80
N GLU A 337 -22.99 4.17 42.81
CA GLU A 337 -22.74 5.62 42.65
C GLU A 337 -21.26 5.91 42.26
N GLU A 338 -20.32 5.19 42.85
CA GLU A 338 -18.91 5.28 42.51
C GLU A 338 -18.66 4.84 41.07
N ILE A 339 -19.23 3.72 40.64
CA ILE A 339 -19.08 3.17 39.29
C ILE A 339 -19.73 4.12 38.26
N GLU A 340 -20.90 4.68 38.56
CA GLU A 340 -21.52 5.68 37.69
C GLU A 340 -20.66 6.91 37.51
N HIS A 341 -20.03 7.39 38.58
CA HIS A 341 -19.10 8.51 38.52
C HIS A 341 -17.84 8.16 37.68
N GLN A 342 -17.26 6.96 37.86
CA GLN A 342 -16.11 6.48 37.10
C GLN A 342 -16.43 6.36 35.61
N LEU A 343 -17.59 5.82 35.23
CA LEU A 343 -18.06 5.76 33.85
C LEU A 343 -18.22 7.18 33.28
N GLY A 344 -18.86 8.09 34.00
CA GLY A 344 -19.00 9.48 33.58
C GLY A 344 -17.64 10.13 33.27
N THR A 345 -16.70 10.02 34.21
CA THR A 345 -15.34 10.56 34.05
C THR A 345 -14.59 9.96 32.86
N LEU A 346 -14.72 8.64 32.66
CA LEU A 346 -14.11 7.93 31.53
C LEU A 346 -14.61 8.47 30.19
N PHE A 347 -15.93 8.65 30.04
CA PHE A 347 -16.53 9.13 28.80
C PHE A 347 -16.28 10.63 28.57
N GLU A 348 -16.24 11.45 29.62
CA GLU A 348 -15.80 12.85 29.52
C GLU A 348 -14.35 12.96 29.02
N TYR A 349 -13.46 12.15 29.57
CA TYR A 349 -12.07 12.03 29.09
C TYR A 349 -12.02 11.67 27.61
N GLY A 350 -12.76 10.63 27.19
CA GLY A 350 -12.86 10.23 25.80
C GLY A 350 -13.34 11.35 24.87
N ASN A 351 -14.39 12.07 25.28
CA ASN A 351 -14.91 13.22 24.55
C ASN A 351 -13.89 14.36 24.40
N GLY A 352 -13.10 14.61 25.44
CA GLY A 352 -12.00 15.57 25.39
C GLY A 352 -10.95 15.22 24.34
N ILE A 353 -10.60 13.93 24.23
CA ILE A 353 -9.66 13.47 23.20
C ILE A 353 -10.30 13.54 21.81
N PHE A 354 -11.57 13.17 21.65
CA PHE A 354 -12.27 13.32 20.38
C PHE A 354 -12.29 14.76 19.87
N GLU A 355 -12.46 15.73 20.77
CA GLU A 355 -12.36 17.14 20.42
C GLU A 355 -10.95 17.50 19.90
N ASN A 356 -9.89 17.01 20.56
CA ASN A 356 -8.51 17.22 20.14
C ASN A 356 -8.25 16.58 18.76
N ILE A 357 -8.76 15.37 18.50
CA ILE A 357 -8.67 14.71 17.20
C ILE A 357 -9.39 15.53 16.12
N ARG A 358 -10.61 16.01 16.37
CA ARG A 358 -11.33 16.88 15.43
C ARG A 358 -10.57 18.13 15.07
N ARG A 359 -10.00 18.82 16.05
CA ARG A 359 -9.18 20.03 15.83
C ARG A 359 -7.92 19.72 15.03
N ARG A 360 -7.21 18.65 15.39
CA ARG A 360 -5.94 18.26 14.74
C ARG A 360 -6.12 17.88 13.27
N TYR A 361 -7.18 17.13 12.96
CA TYR A 361 -7.43 16.64 11.60
C TYR A 361 -8.44 17.49 10.82
N VAL A 362 -8.92 18.59 11.39
CA VAL A 362 -9.95 19.47 10.78
C VAL A 362 -11.13 18.62 10.28
N SER A 363 -11.74 17.88 11.20
CA SER A 363 -12.74 16.85 10.90
C SER A 363 -13.96 16.98 11.80
N VAL A 364 -15.12 16.57 11.33
CA VAL A 364 -16.36 16.52 12.11
C VAL A 364 -16.51 15.19 12.89
N THR A 365 -15.63 14.24 12.65
CA THR A 365 -15.63 12.92 13.33
C THR A 365 -14.33 12.73 14.11
N PRO A 366 -14.33 11.98 15.24
CA PRO A 366 -15.49 11.34 15.88
C PRO A 366 -16.47 12.37 16.47
N LYS A 367 -17.74 11.97 16.64
CA LYS A 367 -18.73 12.78 17.38
C LYS A 367 -18.56 12.56 18.88
N ASN A 368 -19.02 13.52 19.70
CA ASN A 368 -19.07 13.32 21.13
C ASN A 368 -20.07 12.22 21.48
N ILE A 369 -19.73 11.44 22.49
CA ILE A 369 -20.61 10.44 23.09
C ILE A 369 -21.52 11.18 24.07
N THR A 370 -22.82 11.00 23.89
CA THR A 370 -23.87 11.54 24.79
C THR A 370 -24.60 10.38 25.43
N ILE A 371 -24.71 10.38 26.76
CA ILE A 371 -25.39 9.35 27.57
C ILE A 371 -26.39 10.01 28.50
#